data_58dacc9d908a60cb711c04c93cc81a6d
#
_entry.id   58dacc9d908a60cb711c04c93cc81a6d
#
_cell.length_a   1.000
_cell.length_b   1.000
_cell.length_c   1.000
_cell.angle_alpha   90.00
_cell.angle_beta   90.00
_cell.angle_gamma   90.00
#
_symmetry.space_group_name_H-M   'P 1'
#
loop_
_entity.id
_entity.type
_entity.pdbx_description
1 polymer ?
#
loop_
_entity_poly.entity_id
_entity_poly.type
_entity_poly.pdbx_seq_one_letter_code
_entity_poly.pdbx_strand_id
1 'polypeptide(L)'
;MSPRPRRVDEVSSGGVVVRPADGGWEVCLIGVRGSWSLPKGLVEPGESPEETAVREISEEVGIPIERLRLRAPLPASEYAYRRQGRLVFKRVDHFLVEVPAGTTAVPQAEEVDEVAWVPLAEAARRVSYRDLRAALSEATRLLEAATDAEPP
;
A
#
# COMPACT_ATOMS: atom_id res chain seq x y z
N MET A 1 -15.83 -23.23 -20.34
CA MET A 1 -15.24 -23.76 -19.10
C MET A 1 -14.78 -22.62 -18.22
N SER A 2 -15.31 -22.56 -17.00
CA SER A 2 -14.85 -21.55 -16.04
C SER A 2 -13.44 -21.89 -15.57
N PRO A 3 -12.53 -20.90 -15.46
CA PRO A 3 -11.23 -21.18 -14.90
C PRO A 3 -11.38 -21.61 -13.44
N ARG A 4 -10.51 -22.49 -12.99
CA ARG A 4 -10.48 -22.89 -11.58
C ARG A 4 -10.15 -21.66 -10.74
N PRO A 5 -10.84 -21.46 -9.59
CA PRO A 5 -10.44 -20.39 -8.66
C PRO A 5 -8.99 -20.60 -8.27
N ARG A 6 -8.23 -19.51 -8.23
CA ARG A 6 -6.86 -19.56 -7.72
C ARG A 6 -6.91 -19.85 -6.23
N ARG A 7 -6.03 -20.75 -5.80
CA ARG A 7 -5.84 -21.01 -4.38
C ARG A 7 -5.21 -19.77 -3.74
N VAL A 8 -5.80 -19.27 -2.67
CA VAL A 8 -5.26 -18.19 -1.85
C VAL A 8 -5.21 -18.68 -0.41
N ASP A 9 -4.02 -18.74 0.15
CA ASP A 9 -3.81 -19.21 1.52
C ASP A 9 -3.77 -18.07 2.53
N GLU A 10 -3.25 -16.92 2.12
CA GLU A 10 -3.16 -15.73 2.98
C GLU A 10 -3.63 -14.50 2.25
N VAL A 11 -4.31 -13.62 2.98
CA VAL A 11 -4.70 -12.31 2.47
C VAL A 11 -4.15 -11.24 3.41
N SER A 12 -3.42 -10.29 2.83
CA SER A 12 -3.00 -9.07 3.51
C SER A 12 -3.69 -7.89 2.86
N SER A 13 -3.68 -6.76 3.54
CA SER A 13 -4.21 -5.52 3.01
C SER A 13 -3.36 -4.35 3.46
N GLY A 14 -3.22 -3.36 2.62
CA GLY A 14 -2.45 -2.18 2.92
C GLY A 14 -2.70 -1.09 1.89
N GLY A 15 -1.76 -0.19 1.71
CA GLY A 15 -2.04 0.91 0.82
C GLY A 15 -0.88 1.69 0.27
N VAL A 16 -1.23 2.45 -0.76
CA VAL A 16 -0.42 3.52 -1.32
C VAL A 16 -0.86 4.77 -0.58
N VAL A 17 -0.07 5.20 0.40
CA VAL A 17 -0.36 6.32 1.28
C VAL A 17 0.27 7.57 0.68
N VAL A 18 -0.57 8.53 0.27
CA VAL A 18 -0.12 9.73 -0.44
C VAL A 18 -0.42 10.99 0.35
N ARG A 19 0.48 11.96 0.26
CA ARG A 19 0.27 13.31 0.80
C ARG A 19 0.53 14.34 -0.28
N PRO A 20 -0.22 15.46 -0.29
CA PRO A 20 0.09 16.56 -1.21
C PRO A 20 1.48 17.12 -0.93
N ALA A 21 2.20 17.45 -1.99
CA ALA A 21 3.51 18.08 -1.92
C ALA A 21 3.62 19.08 -3.06
N ASP A 22 4.63 19.94 -3.00
CA ASP A 22 4.86 20.96 -4.04
C ASP A 22 4.98 20.29 -5.42
N GLY A 23 4.06 20.63 -6.32
CA GLY A 23 4.07 20.11 -7.68
C GLY A 23 3.50 18.71 -7.85
N GLY A 24 2.89 18.11 -6.82
CA GLY A 24 2.31 16.78 -6.98
C GLY A 24 2.05 16.05 -5.67
N TRP A 25 2.43 14.79 -5.64
CA TRP A 25 2.17 13.88 -4.52
C TRP A 25 3.41 13.15 -4.11
N GLU A 26 3.52 12.89 -2.82
CA GLU A 26 4.53 11.99 -2.26
C GLU A 26 3.85 10.75 -1.70
N VAL A 27 4.52 9.60 -1.79
CA VAL A 27 4.03 8.34 -1.26
C VAL A 27 4.96 7.84 -0.16
N CYS A 28 4.36 7.25 0.87
CA CYS A 28 5.08 6.67 2.00
C CYS A 28 5.53 5.24 1.68
N LEU A 29 6.83 5.03 1.65
CA LEU A 29 7.41 3.68 1.50
C LEU A 29 8.00 3.22 2.81
N ILE A 30 7.95 1.90 3.05
CA ILE A 30 8.60 1.29 4.20
C ILE A 30 9.85 0.54 3.76
N GLY A 31 10.90 0.63 4.57
CA GLY A 31 12.12 -0.13 4.38
C GLY A 31 12.17 -1.31 5.34
N VAL A 32 12.35 -2.52 4.80
CA VAL A 32 12.43 -3.75 5.58
C VAL A 32 13.62 -4.53 5.05
N ARG A 33 14.64 -4.70 5.88
CA ARG A 33 15.87 -5.46 5.52
C ARG A 33 16.49 -5.01 4.19
N GLY A 34 16.52 -3.70 3.96
CA GLY A 34 17.11 -3.13 2.74
C GLY A 34 16.19 -3.12 1.53
N SER A 35 14.98 -3.62 1.64
CA SER A 35 13.98 -3.60 0.56
C SER A 35 12.93 -2.55 0.81
N TRP A 36 12.51 -1.86 -0.25
CA TRP A 36 11.45 -0.86 -0.17
C TRP A 36 10.12 -1.44 -0.61
N SER A 37 9.07 -1.18 0.17
CA SER A 37 7.74 -1.73 -0.05
C SER A 37 6.66 -0.75 0.41
N LEU A 38 5.41 -1.21 0.34
CA LEU A 38 4.24 -0.48 0.83
C LEU A 38 3.79 -1.08 2.16
N PRO A 39 3.24 -0.26 3.09
CA PRO A 39 2.74 -0.79 4.36
C PRO A 39 1.55 -1.73 4.14
N LYS A 40 1.55 -2.85 4.85
CA LYS A 40 0.50 -3.87 4.77
C LYS A 40 0.60 -4.85 5.93
N GLY A 41 -0.45 -5.62 6.14
CA GLY A 41 -0.43 -6.73 7.09
C GLY A 41 -1.61 -7.66 6.90
N LEU A 42 -1.60 -8.75 7.64
CA LEU A 42 -2.61 -9.82 7.52
C LEU A 42 -3.99 -9.34 7.94
N VAL A 43 -4.99 -9.73 7.16
CA VAL A 43 -6.39 -9.51 7.50
C VAL A 43 -6.73 -10.41 8.69
N GLU A 44 -7.26 -9.80 9.75
CA GLU A 44 -7.69 -10.53 10.94
C GLU A 44 -9.14 -11.00 10.81
N PRO A 45 -9.52 -12.07 11.53
CA PRO A 45 -10.91 -12.55 11.51
C PRO A 45 -11.88 -11.41 11.84
N GLY A 46 -12.91 -11.26 11.00
CA GLY A 46 -13.94 -10.24 11.17
C GLY A 46 -13.58 -8.87 10.60
N GLU A 47 -12.35 -8.68 10.12
CA GLU A 47 -11.97 -7.42 9.46
C GLU A 47 -12.30 -7.44 7.97
N SER A 48 -12.74 -6.29 7.44
CA SER A 48 -12.77 -6.09 6.00
C SER A 48 -11.35 -5.75 5.52
N PRO A 49 -11.05 -5.91 4.22
CA PRO A 49 -9.76 -5.46 3.69
C PRO A 49 -9.49 -3.97 3.93
N GLU A 50 -10.52 -3.13 3.86
CA GLU A 50 -10.41 -1.70 4.11
C GLU A 50 -10.01 -1.41 5.56
N GLU A 51 -10.65 -2.09 6.52
CA GLU A 51 -10.33 -1.96 7.94
C GLU A 51 -8.90 -2.41 8.23
N THR A 52 -8.47 -3.51 7.62
CA THR A 52 -7.10 -4.01 7.75
C THR A 52 -6.09 -3.02 7.22
N ALA A 53 -6.35 -2.46 6.03
CA ALA A 53 -5.45 -1.48 5.41
C ALA A 53 -5.21 -0.29 6.35
N VAL A 54 -6.27 0.28 6.88
CA VAL A 54 -6.19 1.44 7.77
C VAL A 54 -5.44 1.08 9.06
N ARG A 55 -5.76 -0.04 9.66
CA ARG A 55 -5.10 -0.50 10.90
C ARG A 55 -3.61 -0.75 10.68
N GLU A 56 -3.27 -1.50 9.64
CA GLU A 56 -1.87 -1.87 9.39
C GLU A 56 -1.01 -0.66 8.99
N ILE A 57 -1.55 0.27 8.20
CA ILE A 57 -0.84 1.51 7.87
C ILE A 57 -0.52 2.27 9.15
N SER A 58 -1.52 2.44 10.01
CA SER A 58 -1.34 3.16 11.29
C SER A 58 -0.28 2.48 12.15
N GLU A 59 -0.34 1.14 12.27
CA GLU A 59 0.59 0.38 13.08
C GLU A 59 2.03 0.43 12.55
N GLU A 60 2.22 0.39 11.23
CA GLU A 60 3.55 0.32 10.65
C GLU A 60 4.25 1.68 10.53
N VAL A 61 3.50 2.73 10.21
CA VAL A 61 4.10 4.04 9.91
C VAL A 61 3.68 5.15 10.87
N GLY A 62 2.95 4.80 11.92
CA GLY A 62 2.65 5.72 13.01
C GLY A 62 1.75 6.90 12.66
N ILE A 63 0.95 6.79 11.58
CA ILE A 63 -0.01 7.83 11.24
C ILE A 63 -1.32 7.50 11.95
N PRO A 64 -1.90 8.44 12.72
CA PRO A 64 -3.18 8.20 13.39
C PRO A 64 -4.28 7.84 12.39
N ILE A 65 -5.13 6.89 12.76
CA ILE A 65 -6.22 6.39 11.91
C ILE A 65 -7.11 7.55 11.40
N GLU A 66 -7.36 8.54 12.25
CA GLU A 66 -8.22 9.69 11.91
C GLU A 66 -7.70 10.53 10.75
N ARG A 67 -6.41 10.40 10.43
CA ARG A 67 -5.79 11.11 9.31
C ARG A 67 -5.79 10.31 8.02
N LEU A 68 -6.12 9.02 8.09
CA LEU A 68 -6.12 8.13 6.94
C LEU A 68 -7.46 8.19 6.23
N ARG A 69 -7.46 8.71 5.00
CA ARG A 69 -8.66 8.77 4.18
C ARG A 69 -8.55 7.75 3.05
N LEU A 70 -9.27 6.66 3.17
CA LEU A 70 -9.31 5.64 2.14
C LEU A 70 -10.13 6.15 0.96
N ARG A 71 -9.54 6.15 -0.25
CA ARG A 71 -10.14 6.74 -1.43
C ARG A 71 -10.65 5.73 -2.45
N ALA A 72 -9.88 4.70 -2.73
CA ALA A 72 -10.22 3.77 -3.80
C ALA A 72 -9.44 2.47 -3.68
N PRO A 73 -10.01 1.35 -4.17
CA PRO A 73 -9.22 0.13 -4.31
C PRO A 73 -8.25 0.25 -5.48
N LEU A 74 -7.13 -0.45 -5.37
CA LEU A 74 -6.09 -0.51 -6.38
C LEU A 74 -5.87 -1.97 -6.80
N PRO A 75 -5.15 -2.23 -7.90
CA PRO A 75 -4.83 -3.61 -8.27
C PRO A 75 -4.14 -4.35 -7.15
N ALA A 76 -4.58 -5.57 -6.88
CA ALA A 76 -4.00 -6.45 -5.88
C ALA A 76 -2.70 -7.06 -6.41
N SER A 77 -1.82 -7.43 -5.47
CA SER A 77 -0.63 -8.21 -5.78
C SER A 77 -0.88 -9.66 -5.41
N GLU A 78 -0.39 -10.59 -6.23
CA GLU A 78 -0.47 -12.01 -5.95
C GLU A 78 0.90 -12.64 -6.13
N TYR A 79 1.35 -13.44 -5.17
CA TYR A 79 2.63 -14.13 -5.25
C TYR A 79 2.61 -15.38 -4.38
N ALA A 80 3.61 -16.22 -4.57
CA ALA A 80 3.79 -17.43 -3.76
C ALA A 80 5.15 -17.38 -3.07
N TYR A 81 5.20 -17.93 -1.88
CA TYR A 81 6.44 -18.07 -1.13
C TYR A 81 6.44 -19.39 -0.36
N ARG A 82 7.59 -19.80 0.15
CA ARG A 82 7.68 -21.02 0.93
C ARG A 82 7.82 -20.70 2.41
N ARG A 83 7.03 -21.42 3.20
CA ARG A 83 7.13 -21.39 4.66
C ARG A 83 7.24 -22.84 5.14
N GLN A 84 8.32 -23.17 5.81
CA GLN A 84 8.56 -24.53 6.32
C GLN A 84 8.38 -25.61 5.23
N GLY A 85 8.91 -25.34 4.03
CA GLY A 85 8.82 -26.25 2.90
C GLY A 85 7.50 -26.28 2.16
N ARG A 86 6.48 -25.57 2.65
CA ARG A 86 5.15 -25.51 2.01
C ARG A 86 5.02 -24.28 1.14
N LEU A 87 4.39 -24.46 -0.02
CA LEU A 87 4.10 -23.34 -0.91
C LEU A 87 2.85 -22.61 -0.41
N VAL A 88 3.00 -21.31 -0.16
CA VAL A 88 1.94 -20.44 0.33
C VAL A 88 1.59 -19.42 -0.76
N PHE A 89 0.30 -19.38 -1.15
CA PHE A 89 -0.21 -18.42 -2.12
C PHE A 89 -0.80 -17.23 -1.37
N LYS A 90 -0.28 -16.04 -1.65
CA LYS A 90 -0.68 -14.82 -0.97
C LYS A 90 -1.25 -13.79 -1.92
N ARG A 91 -2.33 -13.12 -1.49
CA ARG A 91 -2.86 -11.93 -2.14
C ARG A 91 -2.74 -10.75 -1.19
N VAL A 92 -2.37 -9.61 -1.74
CA VAL A 92 -2.34 -8.35 -1.01
C VAL A 92 -3.29 -7.38 -1.69
N ASP A 93 -4.31 -6.95 -0.96
CA ASP A 93 -5.23 -5.91 -1.44
C ASP A 93 -4.61 -4.56 -1.12
N HIS A 94 -4.53 -3.68 -2.12
CA HIS A 94 -3.99 -2.33 -1.97
C HIS A 94 -5.09 -1.29 -2.12
N PHE A 95 -5.00 -0.23 -1.35
CA PHE A 95 -5.93 0.90 -1.42
C PHE A 95 -5.17 2.21 -1.56
N LEU A 96 -5.77 3.15 -2.26
CA LEU A 96 -5.27 4.52 -2.29
C LEU A 96 -5.75 5.21 -1.02
N VAL A 97 -4.79 5.68 -0.21
CA VAL A 97 -5.07 6.34 1.08
C VAL A 97 -4.42 7.71 1.08
N GLU A 98 -5.21 8.74 1.32
CA GLU A 98 -4.72 10.11 1.35
C GLU A 98 -4.58 10.59 2.79
N VAL A 99 -3.49 11.32 3.05
CA VAL A 99 -3.26 12.01 4.32
C VAL A 99 -3.02 13.50 4.06
N PRO A 100 -3.23 14.37 5.05
CA PRO A 100 -3.00 15.80 4.89
C PRO A 100 -1.55 16.13 4.54
N ALA A 101 -1.37 17.25 3.85
CA ALA A 101 -0.03 17.78 3.57
C ALA A 101 0.75 17.94 4.88
N GLY A 102 2.04 17.63 4.84
CA GLY A 102 2.90 17.75 6.02
C GLY A 102 2.76 16.61 7.03
N THR A 103 1.92 15.61 6.76
CA THR A 103 1.81 14.45 7.66
C THR A 103 3.16 13.75 7.75
N THR A 104 3.60 13.47 8.98
CA THR A 104 4.84 12.75 9.23
C THR A 104 4.55 11.27 9.45
N ALA A 105 5.53 10.44 9.15
CA ALA A 105 5.48 9.01 9.37
C ALA A 105 6.76 8.57 10.06
N VAL A 106 6.64 7.61 10.97
CA VAL A 106 7.79 7.05 11.67
C VAL A 106 7.62 5.53 11.77
N PRO A 107 8.71 4.75 11.70
CA PRO A 107 8.61 3.30 11.86
C PRO A 107 8.04 2.98 13.24
N GLN A 108 6.97 2.18 13.29
CA GLN A 108 6.34 1.79 14.55
C GLN A 108 6.39 0.27 14.76
N ALA A 109 6.30 -0.50 13.69
CA ALA A 109 6.35 -1.95 13.79
C ALA A 109 7.80 -2.41 13.88
N GLU A 110 8.02 -3.50 14.62
CA GLU A 110 9.36 -4.05 14.86
C GLU A 110 10.09 -4.41 13.57
N GLU A 111 9.39 -4.90 12.57
CA GLU A 111 9.97 -5.30 11.29
C GLU A 111 10.20 -4.15 10.32
N VAL A 112 9.74 -2.93 10.62
CA VAL A 112 9.94 -1.77 9.76
C VAL A 112 11.16 -0.99 10.24
N ASP A 113 12.21 -0.98 9.42
CA ASP A 113 13.47 -0.34 9.78
C ASP A 113 13.44 1.17 9.54
N GLU A 114 12.76 1.60 8.48
CA GLU A 114 12.69 3.02 8.12
C GLU A 114 11.46 3.31 7.29
N VAL A 115 11.09 4.58 7.20
CA VAL A 115 10.06 5.08 6.30
C VAL A 115 10.64 6.19 5.46
N ALA A 116 10.11 6.37 4.26
CA ALA A 116 10.53 7.46 3.39
C ALA A 116 9.33 7.98 2.60
N TRP A 117 9.26 9.30 2.46
CA TRP A 117 8.34 9.93 1.54
C TRP A 117 9.09 10.21 0.25
N VAL A 118 8.62 9.65 -0.85
CA VAL A 118 9.25 9.84 -2.16
C VAL A 118 8.21 10.39 -3.15
N PRO A 119 8.64 11.14 -4.17
CA PRO A 119 7.70 11.57 -5.21
C PRO A 119 6.98 10.38 -5.80
N LEU A 120 5.66 10.46 -5.92
CA LEU A 120 4.86 9.36 -6.44
C LEU A 120 5.33 8.91 -7.83
N ALA A 121 5.76 9.87 -8.66
CA ALA A 121 6.29 9.59 -10.00
C ALA A 121 7.55 8.71 -9.98
N GLU A 122 8.27 8.66 -8.87
CA GLU A 122 9.50 7.88 -8.74
C GLU A 122 9.30 6.55 -8.01
N ALA A 123 8.15 6.39 -7.34
CA ALA A 123 7.92 5.27 -6.43
C ALA A 123 8.04 3.90 -7.11
N ALA A 124 7.54 3.77 -8.35
CA ALA A 124 7.59 2.51 -9.08
C ALA A 124 9.02 2.02 -9.33
N ARG A 125 9.99 2.94 -9.39
CA ARG A 125 11.41 2.59 -9.56
C ARG A 125 12.11 2.33 -8.24
N ARG A 126 11.52 2.82 -7.13
CA ARG A 126 12.11 2.69 -5.80
C ARG A 126 11.71 1.40 -5.10
N VAL A 127 10.50 0.90 -5.36
CA VAL A 127 10.04 -0.34 -4.72
C VAL A 127 10.84 -1.54 -5.23
N SER A 128 11.14 -2.44 -4.31
CA SER A 128 11.95 -3.63 -4.59
C SER A 128 11.15 -4.74 -5.26
N TYR A 129 9.82 -4.68 -5.20
CA TYR A 129 8.94 -5.74 -5.67
C TYR A 129 8.14 -5.28 -6.88
N ARG A 130 8.32 -6.01 -7.98
CA ARG A 130 7.73 -5.68 -9.26
C ARG A 130 6.20 -5.62 -9.27
N ASP A 131 5.58 -6.49 -8.48
CA ASP A 131 4.12 -6.59 -8.37
C ASP A 131 3.47 -5.38 -7.74
N LEU A 132 4.24 -4.51 -7.05
CA LEU A 132 3.71 -3.28 -6.48
C LEU A 132 3.53 -2.16 -7.52
N ARG A 133 4.13 -2.30 -8.69
CA ARG A 133 4.10 -1.26 -9.72
C ARG A 133 2.69 -0.99 -10.25
N ALA A 134 1.86 -2.03 -10.38
CA ALA A 134 0.49 -1.87 -10.86
C ALA A 134 -0.33 -0.98 -9.92
N ALA A 135 -0.22 -1.20 -8.61
CA ALA A 135 -0.91 -0.37 -7.61
C ALA A 135 -0.44 1.08 -7.68
N LEU A 136 0.87 1.29 -7.79
CA LEU A 136 1.44 2.65 -7.87
C LEU A 136 1.02 3.37 -9.16
N SER A 137 0.99 2.67 -10.28
CA SER A 137 0.57 3.24 -11.55
C SER A 137 -0.90 3.64 -11.53
N GLU A 138 -1.76 2.80 -10.96
CA GLU A 138 -3.19 3.11 -10.85
C GLU A 138 -3.43 4.27 -9.89
N ALA A 139 -2.70 4.32 -8.77
CA ALA A 139 -2.78 5.44 -7.84
C ALA A 139 -2.45 6.76 -8.55
N THR A 140 -1.38 6.76 -9.35
CA THR A 140 -0.97 7.93 -10.13
C THR A 140 -2.07 8.35 -11.10
N ARG A 141 -2.65 7.38 -11.82
CA ARG A 141 -3.73 7.66 -12.77
C ARG A 141 -4.96 8.26 -12.08
N LEU A 142 -5.35 7.71 -10.95
CA LEU A 142 -6.52 8.19 -10.20
C LEU A 142 -6.32 9.62 -9.70
N LEU A 143 -5.13 9.93 -9.21
CA LEU A 143 -4.81 11.27 -8.70
C LEU A 143 -4.73 12.29 -9.83
N GLU A 144 -4.19 11.93 -10.97
CA GLU A 144 -4.15 12.79 -12.16
C GLU A 144 -5.55 13.06 -12.69
N ALA A 145 -6.39 12.02 -12.79
CA ALA A 145 -7.76 12.14 -13.26
C ALA A 145 -8.58 13.06 -12.34
N ALA A 146 -8.39 12.96 -11.03
CA ALA A 146 -9.09 13.81 -10.06
C ALA A 146 -8.67 15.27 -10.21
N THR A 147 -7.38 15.54 -10.46
CA THR A 147 -6.86 16.88 -10.68
C THR A 147 -7.46 17.49 -11.97
N ASP A 148 -7.50 16.70 -13.05
CA ASP A 148 -8.03 17.13 -14.35
C ASP A 148 -9.56 17.38 -14.27
N ALA A 149 -10.28 16.68 -13.41
CA ALA A 149 -11.72 16.80 -13.26
C ALA A 149 -12.14 17.99 -12.39
N GLU A 150 -11.22 18.56 -11.61
CA GLU A 150 -11.53 19.71 -10.79
C GLU A 150 -11.68 20.98 -11.65
N PRO A 151 -12.72 21.80 -11.43
CA PRO A 151 -12.88 23.03 -12.18
C PRO A 151 -11.72 23.99 -11.86
N PRO A 152 -11.33 24.83 -12.83
CA PRO A 152 -10.25 25.79 -12.62
C PRO A 152 -10.58 26.84 -11.56
#